data_385ee0dcd90de1ffb079cad44c09baaa
#
_entry.id   385ee0dcd90de1ffb079cad44c09baaa
#
_cell.length_a   1.000
_cell.length_b   1.000
_cell.length_c   1.000
_cell.angle_alpha   90.00
_cell.angle_beta   90.00
_cell.angle_gamma   90.00
#
_symmetry.space_group_name_H-M   'P 1'
#
loop_
_entity.id
_entity.type
_entity.pdbx_description
1 polymer ?
#
loop_
_entity_poly.entity_id
_entity_poly.type
_entity_poly.pdbx_seq_one_letter_code
_entity_poly.pdbx_strand_id
1 'polypeptide(L)'
;MKSKRLTLSVLFVVAAVANALACTNLIVGKNASADGSTIVSYSADSYGLFGELYHYPAGMHKKGTLIDIHEWDTGKYLGQIEQARQTYNVIGNMNEFQLTIGETTFGGRPELVDTTGIIDYGSLIYLG
;
A
#
# COMPACT_ATOMS: atom_id res chain seq x y z
N MET A 1 -34.93 30.55 9.15
CA MET A 1 -34.39 29.28 9.74
C MET A 1 -33.96 28.26 8.72
N LYS A 2 -34.64 28.07 7.58
CA LYS A 2 -34.26 27.08 6.54
C LYS A 2 -32.91 27.38 5.87
N SER A 3 -32.60 28.64 5.60
CA SER A 3 -31.32 29.06 4.97
C SER A 3 -30.09 28.74 5.81
N LYS A 4 -30.11 28.99 7.12
CA LYS A 4 -28.99 28.68 8.03
C LYS A 4 -28.69 27.16 8.14
N ARG A 5 -29.73 26.32 8.06
CA ARG A 5 -29.56 24.86 8.09
C ARG A 5 -28.93 24.34 6.79
N LEU A 6 -29.33 24.90 5.65
CA LEU A 6 -28.76 24.55 4.36
C LEU A 6 -27.29 24.96 4.28
N THR A 7 -26.94 26.17 4.74
CA THR A 7 -25.56 26.65 4.77
C THR A 7 -24.67 25.78 5.69
N LEU A 8 -25.19 25.39 6.86
CA LEU A 8 -24.47 24.53 7.79
C LEU A 8 -24.27 23.12 7.22
N SER A 9 -25.26 22.56 6.52
CA SER A 9 -25.15 21.25 5.86
C SER A 9 -24.14 21.26 4.71
N VAL A 10 -24.14 22.33 3.90
CA VAL A 10 -23.16 22.50 2.82
C VAL A 10 -21.74 22.66 3.39
N LEU A 11 -21.57 23.42 4.47
CA LEU A 11 -20.27 23.58 5.14
C LEU A 11 -19.75 22.26 5.70
N PHE A 12 -20.63 21.43 6.26
CA PHE A 12 -20.28 20.12 6.81
C PHE A 12 -19.87 19.13 5.70
N VAL A 13 -20.57 19.14 4.56
CA VAL A 13 -20.21 18.31 3.39
C VAL A 13 -18.88 18.76 2.79
N VAL A 14 -18.63 20.06 2.65
CA VAL A 14 -17.35 20.58 2.14
C VAL A 14 -16.21 20.27 3.10
N ALA A 15 -16.41 20.36 4.41
CA ALA A 15 -15.39 19.98 5.40
C ALA A 15 -15.11 18.48 5.42
N ALA A 16 -16.10 17.63 5.15
CA ALA A 16 -15.92 16.18 5.05
C ALA A 16 -15.14 15.77 3.78
N VAL A 17 -15.31 16.50 2.68
CA VAL A 17 -14.60 16.24 1.41
C VAL A 17 -13.15 16.72 1.46
N ALA A 18 -12.84 17.75 2.25
CA ALA A 18 -11.49 18.32 2.36
C ALA A 18 -10.46 17.41 3.06
N ASN A 19 -10.88 16.31 3.68
CA ASN A 19 -9.99 15.36 4.37
C ASN A 19 -9.78 14.03 3.62
N ALA A 20 -10.23 13.90 2.38
CA ALA A 20 -10.08 12.69 1.58
C ALA A 20 -8.80 12.74 0.71
N LEU A 21 -7.64 13.00 1.32
CA LEU A 21 -6.32 12.88 0.69
C LEU A 21 -5.59 11.65 1.25
N ALA A 22 -6.26 10.52 1.29
CA ALA A 22 -5.68 9.27 1.76
C ALA A 22 -6.02 8.13 0.80
N CYS A 23 -5.08 7.20 0.62
CA CYS A 23 -5.32 5.99 -0.15
C CYS A 23 -6.54 5.22 0.40
N THR A 24 -7.29 4.60 -0.50
CA THR A 24 -8.50 3.85 -0.13
C THR A 24 -8.25 2.36 -0.25
N ASN A 25 -8.49 1.63 0.83
CA ASN A 25 -8.39 0.17 0.87
C ASN A 25 -9.75 -0.45 1.20
N LEU A 26 -10.03 -1.57 0.55
CA LEU A 26 -11.17 -2.42 0.87
C LEU A 26 -10.68 -3.84 1.13
N ILE A 27 -11.07 -4.42 2.26
CA ILE A 27 -10.79 -5.81 2.61
C ILE A 27 -12.11 -6.53 2.82
N VAL A 28 -12.37 -7.55 2.01
CA VAL A 28 -13.54 -8.42 2.14
C VAL A 28 -13.04 -9.79 2.62
N GLY A 29 -13.38 -10.14 3.86
CA GLY A 29 -13.01 -11.44 4.42
C GLY A 29 -13.90 -12.57 3.88
N LYS A 30 -13.45 -13.81 4.01
CA LYS A 30 -14.11 -15.03 3.53
C LYS A 30 -15.57 -15.20 3.95
N ASN A 31 -15.97 -14.63 5.06
CA ASN A 31 -17.35 -14.72 5.57
C ASN A 31 -18.28 -13.65 4.98
N ALA A 32 -17.73 -12.68 4.26
CA ALA A 32 -18.46 -11.58 3.62
C ALA A 32 -18.47 -11.69 2.10
N SER A 33 -17.66 -12.58 1.51
CA SER A 33 -17.66 -12.86 0.08
C SER A 33 -18.67 -13.96 -0.28
N ALA A 34 -19.14 -13.96 -1.52
CA ALA A 34 -20.14 -14.92 -1.99
C ALA A 34 -19.58 -16.35 -2.15
N ASP A 35 -18.28 -16.48 -2.40
CA ASP A 35 -17.59 -17.73 -2.69
C ASP A 35 -16.55 -18.14 -1.64
N GLY A 36 -16.46 -17.39 -0.52
CA GLY A 36 -15.50 -17.64 0.54
C GLY A 36 -14.08 -17.13 0.24
N SER A 37 -13.89 -16.39 -0.85
CA SER A 37 -12.61 -15.73 -1.14
C SER A 37 -12.33 -14.56 -0.23
N THR A 38 -11.06 -14.20 -0.10
CA THR A 38 -10.65 -12.91 0.48
C THR A 38 -10.27 -11.96 -0.65
N ILE A 39 -10.86 -10.77 -0.65
CA ILE A 39 -10.61 -9.75 -1.66
C ILE A 39 -9.95 -8.56 -0.98
N VAL A 40 -8.86 -8.08 -1.55
CA VAL A 40 -8.17 -6.86 -1.11
C VAL A 40 -8.05 -5.94 -2.31
N SER A 41 -8.50 -4.70 -2.16
CA SER A 41 -8.26 -3.65 -3.14
C SER A 41 -7.45 -2.52 -2.52
N TYR A 42 -6.63 -1.89 -3.34
CA TYR A 42 -5.84 -0.73 -3.00
C TYR A 42 -5.99 0.32 -4.08
N SER A 43 -6.20 1.55 -3.70
CA SER A 43 -6.24 2.70 -4.59
C SER A 43 -5.35 3.81 -4.04
N ALA A 44 -4.33 4.18 -4.80
CA ALA A 44 -3.55 5.38 -4.53
C ALA A 44 -4.33 6.58 -5.06
N ASP A 45 -4.75 7.48 -4.16
CA ASP A 45 -5.48 8.68 -4.53
C ASP A 45 -4.50 9.75 -5.08
N SER A 46 -4.01 9.52 -6.29
CA SER A 46 -3.03 10.37 -6.95
C SER A 46 -3.36 10.53 -8.44
N TYR A 47 -3.16 11.72 -8.97
CA TYR A 47 -3.32 12.00 -10.40
C TYR A 47 -2.14 11.54 -11.26
N GLY A 48 -1.02 11.21 -10.65
CA GLY A 48 0.22 10.83 -11.35
C GLY A 48 0.61 9.36 -11.20
N LEU A 49 -0.11 8.57 -10.41
CA LEU A 49 0.16 7.17 -10.20
C LEU A 49 -0.84 6.30 -10.96
N PHE A 50 -0.34 5.54 -11.91
CA PHE A 50 -1.14 4.61 -12.70
C PHE A 50 -0.78 3.19 -12.26
N GLY A 51 -1.80 2.38 -11.95
CA GLY A 51 -1.60 0.99 -11.59
C GLY A 51 -1.13 0.18 -12.79
N GLU A 52 -0.19 -0.73 -12.55
CA GLU A 52 0.25 -1.74 -13.50
C GLU A 52 0.02 -3.13 -12.91
N LEU A 53 -0.12 -4.12 -13.77
CA LEU A 53 -0.17 -5.50 -13.34
C LEU A 53 1.27 -6.02 -13.25
N TYR A 54 1.76 -6.14 -12.02
CA TYR A 54 3.08 -6.72 -11.77
C TYR A 54 2.98 -8.23 -11.62
N HIS A 55 3.97 -8.92 -12.17
CA HIS A 55 4.18 -10.34 -11.92
C HIS A 55 5.65 -10.60 -11.61
N TYR A 56 5.91 -11.13 -10.43
CA TYR A 56 7.22 -11.56 -9.98
C TYR A 56 7.21 -13.10 -9.87
N PRO A 57 8.02 -13.82 -10.66
CA PRO A 57 8.06 -15.27 -10.61
C PRO A 57 8.74 -15.77 -9.33
N ALA A 58 8.29 -16.93 -8.85
CA ALA A 58 8.96 -17.65 -7.78
C ALA A 58 10.42 -17.98 -8.15
N GLY A 59 11.29 -18.01 -7.17
CA GLY A 59 12.69 -18.30 -7.39
C GLY A 59 13.42 -18.86 -6.17
N MET A 60 14.59 -19.48 -6.44
CA MET A 60 15.54 -19.88 -5.43
C MET A 60 16.81 -19.05 -5.58
N HIS A 61 17.24 -18.43 -4.51
CA HIS A 61 18.39 -17.54 -4.50
C HIS A 61 19.53 -18.14 -3.66
N LYS A 62 20.78 -17.84 -4.04
CA LYS A 62 21.94 -18.25 -3.28
C LYS A 62 21.98 -17.52 -1.93
N LYS A 63 22.44 -18.20 -0.89
CA LYS A 63 22.68 -17.55 0.41
C LYS A 63 23.64 -16.37 0.25
N GLY A 64 23.28 -15.23 0.85
CA GLY A 64 24.08 -14.01 0.81
C GLY A 64 23.91 -13.19 -0.48
N THR A 65 23.00 -13.57 -1.37
CA THR A 65 22.58 -12.67 -2.47
C THR A 65 21.99 -11.41 -1.88
N LEU A 66 22.38 -10.26 -2.41
CA LEU A 66 21.86 -8.96 -1.99
C LEU A 66 20.94 -8.41 -3.07
N ILE A 67 19.95 -7.65 -2.65
CA ILE A 67 19.08 -6.86 -3.53
C ILE A 67 19.22 -5.38 -3.19
N ASP A 68 19.23 -4.56 -4.23
CA ASP A 68 19.31 -3.12 -4.11
C ASP A 68 17.94 -2.56 -3.72
N ILE A 69 17.94 -1.67 -2.75
CA ILE A 69 16.76 -0.94 -2.32
C ILE A 69 16.85 0.48 -2.85
N HIS A 70 15.79 0.89 -3.51
CA HIS A 70 15.63 2.23 -4.05
C HIS A 70 14.39 2.88 -3.47
N GLU A 71 14.44 4.17 -3.24
CA GLU A 71 13.29 4.97 -2.87
C GLU A 71 12.24 4.89 -3.98
N TRP A 72 11.00 4.59 -3.62
CA TRP A 72 9.93 4.32 -4.57
C TRP A 72 9.66 5.50 -5.51
N ASP A 73 9.58 6.71 -4.96
CA ASP A 73 9.17 7.89 -5.72
C ASP A 73 10.27 8.43 -6.64
N THR A 74 11.52 8.36 -6.21
CA THR A 74 12.64 9.01 -6.90
C THR A 74 13.60 8.04 -7.57
N GLY A 75 13.54 6.75 -7.20
CA GLY A 75 14.51 5.76 -7.63
C GLY A 75 15.90 5.93 -7.00
N LYS A 76 16.04 6.80 -5.98
CA LYS A 76 17.31 6.99 -5.28
C LYS A 76 17.75 5.70 -4.58
N TYR A 77 18.98 5.29 -4.80
CA TYR A 77 19.57 4.14 -4.11
C TYR A 77 19.69 4.40 -2.61
N LEU A 78 19.19 3.49 -1.79
CA LEU A 78 19.16 3.59 -0.34
C LEU A 78 20.10 2.59 0.35
N GLY A 79 20.39 1.45 -0.28
CA GLY A 79 21.22 0.43 0.30
C GLY A 79 20.86 -0.96 -0.23
N GLN A 80 21.31 -1.99 0.49
CA GLN A 80 21.05 -3.38 0.14
C GLN A 80 20.51 -4.15 1.34
N ILE A 81 19.68 -5.15 1.07
CA ILE A 81 19.26 -6.16 2.05
C ILE A 81 19.59 -7.56 1.52
N GLU A 82 19.68 -8.54 2.40
CA GLU A 82 19.84 -9.94 1.98
C GLU A 82 18.53 -10.43 1.34
N GLN A 83 18.66 -11.02 0.14
CA GLN A 83 17.57 -11.65 -0.58
C GLN A 83 17.08 -12.89 0.17
N ALA A 84 15.76 -13.04 0.31
CA ALA A 84 15.19 -14.29 0.80
C ALA A 84 15.63 -15.47 -0.08
N ARG A 85 15.97 -16.60 0.54
CA ARG A 85 16.45 -17.77 -0.21
C ARG A 85 15.41 -18.37 -1.15
N GLN A 86 14.16 -18.25 -0.79
CA GLN A 86 13.02 -18.65 -1.60
C GLN A 86 12.05 -17.48 -1.71
N THR A 87 11.66 -17.20 -2.93
CA THR A 87 10.58 -16.25 -3.24
C THR A 87 9.43 -16.98 -3.92
N TYR A 88 8.25 -16.38 -3.91
CA TYR A 88 7.03 -16.96 -4.43
C TYR A 88 6.53 -16.21 -5.66
N ASN A 89 5.63 -16.82 -6.42
CA ASN A 89 4.93 -16.08 -7.47
C ASN A 89 4.05 -15.01 -6.85
N VAL A 90 4.19 -13.78 -7.33
CA VAL A 90 3.40 -12.64 -6.88
C VAL A 90 2.73 -11.99 -8.09
N ILE A 91 1.44 -11.76 -8.00
CA ILE A 91 0.66 -10.99 -8.98
C ILE A 91 0.04 -9.80 -8.26
N GLY A 92 0.36 -8.60 -8.72
CA GLY A 92 0.00 -7.39 -7.98
C GLY A 92 0.64 -7.45 -6.59
N ASN A 93 -0.18 -7.43 -5.55
CA ASN A 93 0.25 -7.45 -4.15
C ASN A 93 -0.08 -8.78 -3.45
N MET A 94 -0.36 -9.86 -4.18
CA MET A 94 -0.76 -11.15 -3.61
C MET A 94 0.15 -12.26 -4.11
N ASN A 95 0.63 -13.11 -3.21
CA ASN A 95 1.40 -14.30 -3.59
C ASN A 95 0.50 -15.53 -3.83
N GLU A 96 1.09 -16.61 -4.35
CA GLU A 96 0.39 -17.88 -4.65
C GLU A 96 -0.21 -18.57 -3.42
N PHE A 97 0.19 -18.18 -2.21
CA PHE A 97 -0.37 -18.65 -0.94
C PHE A 97 -1.44 -17.71 -0.38
N GLN A 98 -1.91 -16.73 -1.19
CA GLN A 98 -2.95 -15.77 -0.82
C GLN A 98 -2.54 -14.79 0.30
N LEU A 99 -1.24 -14.62 0.54
CA LEU A 99 -0.75 -13.53 1.36
C LEU A 99 -0.80 -12.24 0.52
N THR A 100 -1.44 -11.23 1.05
CA THR A 100 -1.52 -9.90 0.43
C THR A 100 -0.91 -8.87 1.35
N ILE A 101 -0.09 -7.99 0.78
CA ILE A 101 0.48 -6.86 1.48
C ILE A 101 0.02 -5.59 0.77
N GLY A 102 -0.53 -4.67 1.53
CA GLY A 102 -0.93 -3.35 1.07
C GLY A 102 -0.57 -2.30 2.10
N GLU A 103 -0.63 -1.05 1.70
CA GLU A 103 -0.39 0.06 2.62
C GLU A 103 -1.58 1.02 2.61
N THR A 104 -1.67 1.85 3.63
CA THR A 104 -2.55 3.02 3.65
C THR A 104 -1.87 4.13 4.44
N THR A 105 -1.91 5.33 3.90
CA THR A 105 -1.30 6.48 4.55
C THR A 105 -2.17 6.95 5.71
N PHE A 106 -1.60 7.12 6.88
CA PHE A 106 -2.27 7.69 8.05
C PHE A 106 -1.28 8.54 8.87
N GLY A 107 -1.81 9.49 9.64
CA GLY A 107 -1.02 10.25 10.61
C GLY A 107 -0.72 9.38 11.84
N GLY A 108 0.54 9.06 12.07
CA GLY A 108 1.00 8.32 13.24
C GLY A 108 1.44 9.23 14.39
N ARG A 109 1.98 8.62 15.44
CA ARG A 109 2.60 9.35 16.54
C ARG A 109 3.95 9.91 16.09
N PRO A 110 4.22 11.21 16.28
CA PRO A 110 5.49 11.83 15.84
C PRO A 110 6.74 11.16 16.42
N GLU A 111 6.66 10.63 17.63
CA GLU A 111 7.77 9.93 18.31
C GLU A 111 8.13 8.59 17.68
N LEU A 112 7.28 8.04 16.80
CA LEU A 112 7.53 6.79 16.08
C LEU A 112 8.05 7.02 14.66
N VAL A 113 8.24 8.28 14.26
CA VAL A 113 8.84 8.59 12.96
C VAL A 113 10.31 8.21 12.98
N ASP A 114 10.71 7.33 12.07
CA ASP A 114 12.10 6.95 11.85
C ASP A 114 12.49 7.25 10.40
N THR A 115 13.63 7.93 10.25
CA THR A 115 14.20 8.31 8.95
C THR A 115 15.51 7.58 8.67
N THR A 116 15.90 6.62 9.51
CA THR A 116 17.16 5.88 9.37
C THR A 116 16.99 4.55 8.62
N GLY A 117 15.76 4.09 8.43
CA GLY A 117 15.44 2.90 7.65
C GLY A 117 15.71 3.07 6.17
N ILE A 118 16.00 1.96 5.49
CA ILE A 118 16.21 1.93 4.03
C ILE A 118 15.03 1.33 3.27
N ILE A 119 14.04 0.81 3.96
CA ILE A 119 12.80 0.27 3.37
C ILE A 119 11.69 1.29 3.60
N ASP A 120 11.21 1.86 2.53
CA ASP A 120 10.08 2.80 2.55
C ASP A 120 8.73 2.07 2.32
N TYR A 121 7.65 2.83 2.32
CA TYR A 121 6.30 2.31 2.14
C TYR A 121 6.10 1.58 0.80
N GLY A 122 6.70 2.07 -0.28
CA GLY A 122 6.59 1.47 -1.59
C GLY A 122 7.41 0.17 -1.67
N SER A 123 8.63 0.18 -1.14
CA SER A 123 9.48 -1.00 -1.09
C SER A 123 8.85 -2.14 -0.28
N LEU A 124 8.13 -1.83 0.80
CA LEU A 124 7.50 -2.83 1.64
C LEU A 124 6.47 -3.69 0.90
N ILE A 125 5.77 -3.11 -0.08
CA ILE A 125 4.72 -3.80 -0.83
C ILE A 125 5.33 -4.92 -1.71
N TYR A 126 6.45 -4.67 -2.39
CA TYR A 126 7.01 -5.65 -3.33
C TYR A 126 8.11 -6.53 -2.73
N LEU A 127 8.61 -6.21 -1.52
CA LEU A 127 9.57 -7.05 -0.81
C LEU A 127 8.90 -8.08 0.12
N GLY A 128 7.67 -7.82 0.51
CA GLY A 128 6.87 -8.73 1.34
C GLY A 128 6.19 -9.78 0.54
#